data_2a1ed0fdb32fc61ba8a10dd046570ff3
#
_entry.id   2a1ed0fdb32fc61ba8a10dd046570ff3
#
_cell.length_a   1.000
_cell.length_b   1.000
_cell.length_c   1.000
_cell.angle_alpha   90.00
_cell.angle_beta   90.00
_cell.angle_gamma   90.00
#
_symmetry.space_group_name_H-M   'P 1'
#
loop_
_entity.id
_entity.type
_entity.pdbx_description
1 polymer ?
#
loop_
_entity_poly.entity_id
_entity_poly.type
_entity_poly.pdbx_seq_one_letter_code
_entity_poly.pdbx_strand_id
1 'polypeptide(L)'
;MTPPETLRLGDPWCVRVVPNLYPAFERQEVVVHGPEHATSLAELDDATLELVAEAWRRRREDVPDGYVHALVNEGREAGSSLPHAHSQLVWFAETPPLVAAERGLALDGETVLERDGLVLQCPRASRLAYEMVIAPAEPETDPWTSELLPAALRLLGEAVRRLHAAAGPVPLNAWLHAGERWHIELLPRISVLAGIELGAGWYVNAVSPEAAATALRWR
;
A
#
# COMPACT_ATOMS: atom_id res chain seq x y z
N MET A 1 -11.93 14.40 20.12
CA MET A 1 -12.16 15.55 19.20
C MET A 1 -11.26 15.30 18.01
N THR A 2 -11.79 15.25 16.78
CA THR A 2 -10.96 15.06 15.57
C THR A 2 -10.08 16.31 15.38
N PRO A 3 -8.77 16.17 15.11
CA PRO A 3 -7.92 17.31 14.78
C PRO A 3 -8.46 18.09 13.57
N PRO A 4 -8.13 19.38 13.42
CA PRO A 4 -8.47 20.13 12.23
C PRO A 4 -7.84 19.45 11.00
N GLU A 5 -8.63 19.34 9.94
CA GLU A 5 -8.14 18.74 8.69
C GLU A 5 -7.07 19.60 8.02
N THR A 6 -6.05 18.94 7.46
CA THR A 6 -4.96 19.58 6.70
C THR A 6 -5.25 19.61 5.20
N LEU A 7 -6.11 18.71 4.73
CA LEU A 7 -6.56 18.66 3.34
C LEU A 7 -7.98 18.08 3.27
N ARG A 8 -8.77 18.59 2.32
CA ARG A 8 -10.08 18.06 1.94
C ARG A 8 -10.19 18.02 0.42
N LEU A 9 -10.65 16.89 -0.11
CA LEU A 9 -10.95 16.69 -1.53
C LEU A 9 -12.42 16.32 -1.71
N GLY A 10 -13.06 16.91 -2.72
CA GLY A 10 -14.48 16.73 -3.01
C GLY A 10 -15.41 17.70 -2.27
N ASP A 11 -16.61 17.93 -2.85
CA ASP A 11 -17.71 18.68 -2.26
C ASP A 11 -19.05 18.01 -2.65
N PRO A 12 -19.73 17.25 -1.76
CA PRO A 12 -19.30 16.93 -0.39
C PRO A 12 -17.95 16.21 -0.35
N TRP A 13 -17.27 16.23 0.80
CA TRP A 13 -15.94 15.65 0.91
C TRP A 13 -15.94 14.14 0.56
N CYS A 14 -14.94 13.72 -0.19
CA CYS A 14 -14.69 12.32 -0.55
C CYS A 14 -13.44 11.76 0.16
N VAL A 15 -12.37 12.56 0.25
CA VAL A 15 -11.15 12.21 0.97
C VAL A 15 -10.74 13.39 1.83
N ARG A 16 -10.28 13.13 3.03
CA ARG A 16 -9.71 14.16 3.90
C ARG A 16 -8.49 13.67 4.67
N VAL A 17 -7.60 14.58 4.98
CA VAL A 17 -6.38 14.30 5.74
C VAL A 17 -6.43 15.04 7.06
N VAL A 18 -6.09 14.34 8.13
CA VAL A 18 -6.02 14.90 9.48
C VAL A 18 -4.68 14.50 10.13
N PRO A 19 -4.10 15.34 11.00
CA PRO A 19 -2.98 14.91 11.82
C PRO A 19 -3.34 13.68 12.64
N ASN A 20 -2.40 12.75 12.79
CA ASN A 20 -2.61 11.62 13.70
C ASN A 20 -2.70 12.13 15.14
N LEU A 21 -3.72 11.72 15.88
CA LEU A 21 -3.93 12.15 17.27
C LEU A 21 -2.84 11.61 18.22
N TYR A 22 -2.29 10.45 17.90
CA TYR A 22 -1.24 9.77 18.67
C TYR A 22 -0.07 9.41 17.74
N PRO A 23 0.69 10.40 17.24
CA PRO A 23 1.72 10.15 16.26
C PRO A 23 2.89 9.39 16.90
N ALA A 24 3.42 8.39 16.20
CA ALA A 24 4.62 7.67 16.60
C ALA A 24 5.91 8.42 16.18
N PHE A 25 5.79 9.35 15.24
CA PHE A 25 6.88 10.16 14.70
C PHE A 25 6.49 11.64 14.74
N GLU A 26 7.45 12.52 14.56
CA GLU A 26 7.26 13.97 14.62
C GLU A 26 6.11 14.44 13.72
N ARG A 27 5.97 13.85 12.53
CA ARG A 27 4.87 14.12 11.62
C ARG A 27 4.26 12.83 11.11
N GLN A 28 2.98 12.66 11.37
CA GLN A 28 2.17 11.54 10.92
C GLN A 28 0.74 12.02 10.66
N GLU A 29 0.19 11.68 9.51
CA GLU A 29 -1.16 12.08 9.11
C GLU A 29 -1.97 10.84 8.72
N VAL A 30 -3.29 10.93 8.92
CA VAL A 30 -4.27 9.91 8.52
C VAL A 30 -5.05 10.44 7.34
N VAL A 31 -5.08 9.68 6.26
CA VAL A 31 -5.89 9.93 5.06
C VAL A 31 -7.13 9.07 5.14
N VAL A 32 -8.29 9.67 5.35
CA VAL A 32 -9.58 8.99 5.47
C VAL A 32 -10.16 8.78 4.08
N HIS A 33 -10.44 7.53 3.72
CA HIS A 33 -10.85 7.10 2.39
C HIS A 33 -12.38 7.09 2.20
N GLY A 34 -13.01 8.22 2.35
CA GLY A 34 -14.45 8.40 2.10
C GLY A 34 -15.27 8.69 3.33
N PRO A 35 -16.47 9.26 3.15
CA PRO A 35 -17.45 9.50 4.21
C PRO A 35 -18.24 8.24 4.59
N GLU A 36 -18.37 7.30 3.68
CA GLU A 36 -19.07 6.04 3.88
C GLU A 36 -18.23 5.05 4.68
N HIS A 37 -18.89 4.23 5.47
CA HIS A 37 -18.18 3.26 6.32
C HIS A 37 -17.71 2.05 5.50
N ALA A 38 -16.60 2.23 4.80
CA ALA A 38 -15.83 1.13 4.20
C ALA A 38 -14.75 0.67 5.18
N THR A 39 -14.50 -0.62 5.25
CA THR A 39 -13.48 -1.23 6.14
C THR A 39 -12.29 -1.74 5.36
N SER A 40 -12.41 -1.84 4.04
CA SER A 40 -11.41 -2.38 3.13
C SER A 40 -11.23 -1.52 1.89
N LEU A 41 -10.00 -1.49 1.34
CA LEU A 41 -9.73 -0.95 0.01
C LEU A 41 -10.54 -1.65 -1.09
N ALA A 42 -10.92 -2.91 -0.87
CA ALA A 42 -11.75 -3.67 -1.80
C ALA A 42 -13.16 -3.07 -2.01
N GLU A 43 -13.66 -2.34 -1.02
CA GLU A 43 -14.98 -1.72 -1.02
C GLU A 43 -15.02 -0.33 -1.68
N LEU A 44 -13.84 0.27 -1.92
CA LEU A 44 -13.72 1.60 -2.49
C LEU A 44 -13.84 1.55 -4.02
N ASP A 45 -14.47 2.57 -4.59
CA ASP A 45 -14.51 2.76 -6.03
C ASP A 45 -13.20 3.39 -6.55
N ASP A 46 -13.00 3.30 -7.86
CA ASP A 46 -11.80 3.80 -8.53
C ASP A 46 -11.63 5.31 -8.35
N ALA A 47 -12.72 6.08 -8.36
CA ALA A 47 -12.68 7.53 -8.18
C ALA A 47 -12.18 7.93 -6.78
N THR A 48 -12.62 7.22 -5.75
CA THR A 48 -12.13 7.42 -4.37
C THR A 48 -10.64 7.08 -4.27
N LEU A 49 -10.20 5.98 -4.88
CA LEU A 49 -8.78 5.57 -4.87
C LEU A 49 -7.89 6.57 -5.60
N GLU A 50 -8.36 7.18 -6.71
CA GLU A 50 -7.65 8.27 -7.39
C GLU A 50 -7.54 9.52 -6.50
N LEU A 51 -8.59 9.87 -5.76
CA LEU A 51 -8.55 10.98 -4.81
C LEU A 51 -7.61 10.71 -3.62
N VAL A 52 -7.46 9.45 -3.20
CA VAL A 52 -6.45 9.06 -2.20
C VAL A 52 -5.05 9.31 -2.75
N ALA A 53 -4.76 8.92 -4.00
CA ALA A 53 -3.47 9.19 -4.64
C ALA A 53 -3.20 10.71 -4.74
N GLU A 54 -4.20 11.49 -5.11
CA GLU A 54 -4.12 12.95 -5.14
C GLU A 54 -3.86 13.55 -3.76
N ALA A 55 -4.51 13.02 -2.71
CA ALA A 55 -4.27 13.45 -1.34
C ALA A 55 -2.82 13.15 -0.91
N TRP A 56 -2.29 11.97 -1.24
CA TRP A 56 -0.90 11.61 -0.96
C TRP A 56 0.07 12.58 -1.65
N ARG A 57 -0.15 12.86 -2.94
CA ARG A 57 0.67 13.77 -3.75
C ARG A 57 0.68 15.18 -3.17
N ARG A 58 -0.49 15.77 -2.90
CA ARG A 58 -0.60 17.12 -2.33
C ARG A 58 0.07 17.23 -0.98
N ARG A 59 -0.11 16.23 -0.12
CA ARG A 59 0.54 16.25 1.20
C ARG A 59 2.07 16.15 1.08
N ARG A 60 2.58 15.41 0.10
CA ARG A 60 4.02 15.38 -0.20
C ARG A 60 4.53 16.71 -0.72
N GLU A 61 3.78 17.38 -1.61
CA GLU A 61 4.12 18.71 -2.15
C GLU A 61 4.17 19.78 -1.04
N ASP A 62 3.18 19.78 -0.13
CA ASP A 62 3.12 20.72 0.99
C ASP A 62 4.29 20.55 1.98
N VAL A 63 4.90 19.36 2.02
CA VAL A 63 6.01 19.02 2.92
C VAL A 63 7.08 18.26 2.14
N PRO A 64 7.90 19.00 1.36
CA PRO A 64 8.84 18.36 0.44
C PRO A 64 10.09 17.78 1.10
N ASP A 65 10.35 18.12 2.36
CA ASP A 65 11.55 17.66 3.06
C ASP A 65 11.43 16.22 3.56
N GLY A 66 12.54 15.49 3.55
CA GLY A 66 12.64 14.13 4.05
C GLY A 66 12.01 13.07 3.14
N TYR A 67 11.88 11.87 3.67
CA TYR A 67 11.23 10.72 3.04
C TYR A 67 9.79 10.58 3.55
N VAL A 68 8.83 10.44 2.63
CA VAL A 68 7.43 10.15 2.98
C VAL A 68 7.15 8.68 2.78
N HIS A 69 6.73 8.01 3.84
CA HIS A 69 6.26 6.64 3.81
C HIS A 69 4.73 6.63 3.82
N ALA A 70 4.14 6.33 2.69
CA ALA A 70 2.70 6.13 2.55
C ALA A 70 2.39 4.66 2.80
N LEU A 71 1.45 4.38 3.72
CA LEU A 71 1.12 3.02 4.10
C LEU A 71 -0.37 2.82 4.37
N VAL A 72 -0.83 1.58 4.21
CA VAL A 72 -2.14 1.09 4.60
C VAL A 72 -1.97 -0.06 5.58
N ASN A 73 -2.67 0.00 6.70
CA ASN A 73 -2.87 -1.13 7.59
C ASN A 73 -4.37 -1.45 7.57
N GLU A 74 -4.74 -2.61 7.05
CA GLU A 74 -6.14 -3.06 6.98
C GLU A 74 -6.34 -4.28 7.89
N GLY A 75 -7.31 -4.17 8.79
CA GLY A 75 -7.56 -5.20 9.80
C GLY A 75 -6.68 -5.05 11.06
N ARG A 76 -7.24 -5.50 12.19
CA ARG A 76 -6.61 -5.35 13.51
C ARG A 76 -5.27 -6.07 13.62
N GLU A 77 -5.19 -7.26 13.04
CA GLU A 77 -3.98 -8.11 13.05
C GLU A 77 -2.85 -7.54 12.18
N ALA A 78 -3.18 -6.60 11.28
CA ALA A 78 -2.21 -5.82 10.51
C ALA A 78 -1.86 -4.47 11.18
N GLY A 79 -2.34 -4.23 12.41
CA GLY A 79 -2.02 -3.02 13.17
C GLY A 79 -2.96 -1.83 12.92
N SER A 80 -4.10 -2.04 12.25
CA SER A 80 -5.11 -0.99 12.14
C SER A 80 -5.83 -0.77 13.46
N SER A 81 -5.85 0.48 13.95
CA SER A 81 -6.61 0.88 15.13
C SER A 81 -8.01 1.41 14.81
N LEU A 82 -8.29 1.70 13.54
CA LEU A 82 -9.54 2.27 13.06
C LEU A 82 -10.25 1.27 12.14
N PRO A 83 -11.52 0.96 12.37
CA PRO A 83 -12.29 0.07 11.51
C PRO A 83 -12.87 0.77 10.27
N HIS A 84 -12.22 1.81 9.77
CA HIS A 84 -12.59 2.60 8.61
C HIS A 84 -11.41 2.63 7.65
N ALA A 85 -11.66 2.47 6.35
CA ALA A 85 -10.62 2.47 5.34
C ALA A 85 -9.81 3.77 5.37
N HIS A 86 -8.51 3.65 5.59
CA HIS A 86 -7.60 4.78 5.67
C HIS A 86 -6.18 4.38 5.29
N SER A 87 -5.40 5.37 4.94
CA SER A 87 -3.95 5.25 4.84
C SER A 87 -3.27 6.23 5.79
N GLN A 88 -1.98 6.11 5.92
CA GLN A 88 -1.18 7.00 6.73
C GLN A 88 0.01 7.51 5.93
N LEU A 89 0.39 8.74 6.19
CA LEU A 89 1.61 9.36 5.68
C LEU A 89 2.51 9.66 6.88
N VAL A 90 3.72 9.14 6.84
CA VAL A 90 4.73 9.34 7.88
C VAL A 90 5.95 9.99 7.27
N TRP A 91 6.41 11.09 7.85
CA TRP A 91 7.62 11.79 7.40
C TRP A 91 8.81 11.37 8.24
N PHE A 92 9.88 10.98 7.57
CA PHE A 92 11.18 10.67 8.16
C PHE A 92 12.20 11.69 7.66
N ALA A 93 13.09 12.13 8.56
CA ALA A 93 14.19 13.03 8.17
C ALA A 93 15.16 12.38 7.18
N GLU A 94 15.31 11.07 7.27
CA GLU A 94 16.19 10.25 6.42
C GLU A 94 15.41 9.10 5.77
N THR A 95 15.92 8.58 4.65
CA THR A 95 15.36 7.39 4.02
C THR A 95 15.42 6.19 4.97
N PRO A 96 14.30 5.49 5.22
CA PRO A 96 14.27 4.32 6.09
C PRO A 96 15.26 3.24 5.68
N PRO A 97 15.87 2.49 6.63
CA PRO A 97 16.93 1.54 6.33
C PRO A 97 16.55 0.46 5.32
N LEU A 98 15.31 -0.04 5.33
CA LEU A 98 14.85 -1.05 4.37
C LEU A 98 14.82 -0.48 2.95
N VAL A 99 14.31 0.74 2.78
CA VAL A 99 14.27 1.42 1.48
C VAL A 99 15.69 1.74 0.99
N ALA A 100 16.56 2.23 1.89
CA ALA A 100 17.96 2.53 1.56
C ALA A 100 18.79 1.29 1.19
N ALA A 101 18.42 0.12 1.70
CA ALA A 101 19.08 -1.15 1.41
C ALA A 101 18.56 -1.83 0.14
N GLU A 102 17.44 -1.36 -0.41
CA GLU A 102 16.83 -1.93 -1.60
C GLU A 102 17.72 -1.77 -2.84
N ARG A 103 17.87 -2.84 -3.64
CA ARG A 103 18.74 -2.90 -4.83
C ARG A 103 17.96 -2.79 -6.14
N GLY A 104 16.85 -2.09 -6.11
CA GLY A 104 15.90 -2.02 -7.21
C GLY A 104 14.99 -3.25 -7.27
N LEU A 105 13.75 -3.02 -7.68
CA LEU A 105 12.76 -4.07 -7.85
C LEU A 105 12.90 -4.74 -9.20
N ALA A 106 13.13 -6.05 -9.21
CA ALA A 106 13.03 -6.87 -10.41
C ALA A 106 11.57 -7.28 -10.65
N LEU A 107 11.09 -7.14 -11.90
CA LEU A 107 9.80 -7.68 -12.33
C LEU A 107 9.98 -9.11 -12.88
N ASP A 108 10.60 -10.00 -12.09
CA ASP A 108 10.91 -11.39 -12.43
C ASP A 108 9.98 -12.41 -11.74
N GLY A 109 8.93 -11.90 -11.09
CA GLY A 109 7.91 -12.71 -10.43
C GLY A 109 6.82 -13.21 -11.37
N GLU A 110 5.79 -13.81 -10.79
CA GLU A 110 4.62 -14.33 -11.50
C GLU A 110 3.61 -13.20 -11.73
N THR A 111 3.44 -12.76 -12.97
CA THR A 111 2.48 -11.71 -13.33
C THR A 111 1.04 -12.16 -13.08
N VAL A 112 0.31 -11.38 -12.32
CA VAL A 112 -1.14 -11.53 -12.09
C VAL A 112 -1.94 -10.73 -13.12
N LEU A 113 -1.54 -9.47 -13.37
CA LEU A 113 -2.22 -8.53 -14.26
C LEU A 113 -1.25 -7.46 -14.76
N GLU A 114 -1.37 -7.08 -16.02
CA GLU A 114 -0.76 -5.88 -16.59
C GLU A 114 -1.84 -4.95 -17.07
N ARG A 115 -1.82 -3.69 -16.64
CA ARG A 115 -2.81 -2.69 -17.05
C ARG A 115 -2.28 -1.27 -16.80
N ASP A 116 -2.62 -0.35 -17.70
CA ASP A 116 -2.33 1.09 -17.60
C ASP A 116 -0.83 1.40 -17.37
N GLY A 117 0.07 0.61 -17.94
CA GLY A 117 1.52 0.77 -17.76
C GLY A 117 2.06 0.23 -16.43
N LEU A 118 1.25 -0.50 -15.68
CA LEU A 118 1.60 -1.12 -14.40
C LEU A 118 1.57 -2.65 -14.50
N VAL A 119 2.42 -3.28 -13.69
CA VAL A 119 2.47 -4.72 -13.48
C VAL A 119 2.08 -5.03 -12.05
N LEU A 120 1.11 -5.92 -11.85
CA LEU A 120 0.81 -6.59 -10.60
C LEU A 120 1.40 -8.01 -10.67
N GLN A 121 2.31 -8.35 -9.78
CA GLN A 121 2.96 -9.66 -9.74
C GLN A 121 3.05 -10.22 -8.32
N CYS A 122 3.17 -11.54 -8.19
CA CYS A 122 3.68 -12.20 -7.00
C CYS A 122 5.21 -12.28 -7.13
N PRO A 123 5.99 -11.62 -6.25
CA PRO A 123 7.45 -11.63 -6.33
C PRO A 123 8.00 -13.05 -6.28
N ARG A 124 9.05 -13.32 -7.04
CA ARG A 124 9.72 -14.63 -7.01
C ARG A 124 10.20 -15.01 -5.62
N ALA A 125 10.67 -14.03 -4.85
CA ALA A 125 11.09 -14.17 -3.47
C ALA A 125 10.03 -13.73 -2.47
N SER A 126 8.75 -14.09 -2.72
CA SER A 126 7.64 -13.77 -1.80
C SER A 126 7.93 -14.27 -0.39
N ARG A 127 7.80 -13.36 0.56
CA ARG A 127 8.03 -13.64 2.00
C ARG A 127 6.84 -14.37 2.62
N LEU A 128 5.62 -13.97 2.23
CA LEU A 128 4.36 -14.49 2.77
C LEU A 128 3.43 -14.95 1.63
N ALA A 129 2.44 -15.78 2.01
CA ALA A 129 1.41 -16.25 1.09
C ALA A 129 0.66 -15.07 0.46
N TYR A 130 0.51 -15.11 -0.88
CA TYR A 130 -0.17 -14.07 -1.67
C TYR A 130 0.46 -12.66 -1.58
N GLU A 131 1.74 -12.56 -1.22
CA GLU A 131 2.47 -11.29 -1.33
C GLU A 131 2.43 -10.79 -2.78
N MET A 132 2.14 -9.51 -2.95
CA MET A 132 2.03 -8.88 -4.27
C MET A 132 2.84 -7.59 -4.33
N VAL A 133 3.26 -7.25 -5.54
CA VAL A 133 3.91 -5.98 -5.85
C VAL A 133 3.23 -5.35 -7.06
N ILE A 134 2.97 -4.05 -6.98
CA ILE A 134 2.51 -3.20 -8.09
C ILE A 134 3.64 -2.24 -8.43
N ALA A 135 4.08 -2.22 -9.69
CA ALA A 135 5.13 -1.32 -10.13
C ALA A 135 4.91 -0.85 -11.58
N PRO A 136 5.48 0.28 -11.99
CA PRO A 136 5.57 0.65 -13.40
C PRO A 136 6.28 -0.44 -14.22
N ALA A 137 5.73 -0.75 -15.38
CA ALA A 137 6.37 -1.68 -16.33
C ALA A 137 7.74 -1.14 -16.77
N GLU A 138 7.80 0.14 -17.11
CA GLU A 138 9.06 0.86 -17.33
C GLU A 138 9.54 1.49 -16.01
N PRO A 139 10.87 1.49 -15.72
CA PRO A 139 11.39 2.06 -14.48
C PRO A 139 11.09 3.55 -14.31
N GLU A 140 10.49 3.91 -13.20
CA GLU A 140 10.30 5.29 -12.73
C GLU A 140 10.76 5.38 -11.27
N THR A 141 11.43 6.48 -10.91
CA THR A 141 12.06 6.62 -9.58
C THR A 141 11.19 7.33 -8.57
N ASP A 142 10.35 8.28 -9.00
CA ASP A 142 9.57 9.15 -8.11
C ASP A 142 8.06 8.91 -8.28
N PRO A 143 7.41 8.24 -7.31
CA PRO A 143 5.98 8.00 -7.35
C PRO A 143 5.14 9.28 -7.23
N TRP A 144 5.70 10.33 -6.62
CA TRP A 144 4.94 11.55 -6.29
C TRP A 144 4.67 12.41 -7.52
N THR A 145 5.55 12.35 -8.52
CA THR A 145 5.40 13.04 -9.81
C THR A 145 4.91 12.12 -10.93
N SER A 146 4.82 10.81 -10.67
CA SER A 146 4.37 9.82 -11.66
C SER A 146 2.89 9.96 -11.99
N GLU A 147 2.54 9.98 -13.27
CA GLU A 147 1.16 9.92 -13.74
C GLU A 147 0.50 8.57 -13.47
N LEU A 148 1.29 7.54 -13.12
CA LEU A 148 0.79 6.19 -12.82
C LEU A 148 0.30 6.01 -11.39
N LEU A 149 0.60 6.93 -10.45
CA LEU A 149 0.22 6.76 -9.03
C LEU A 149 -1.29 6.59 -8.83
N PRO A 150 -2.20 7.35 -9.49
CA PRO A 150 -3.64 7.12 -9.37
C PRO A 150 -4.06 5.74 -9.88
N ALA A 151 -3.52 5.28 -11.01
CA ALA A 151 -3.76 3.95 -11.55
C ALA A 151 -3.23 2.84 -10.60
N ALA A 152 -2.11 3.08 -9.93
CA ALA A 152 -1.54 2.15 -8.97
C ALA A 152 -2.44 1.97 -7.73
N LEU A 153 -3.08 3.04 -7.24
CA LEU A 153 -4.05 2.93 -6.14
C LEU A 153 -5.33 2.18 -6.57
N ARG A 154 -5.82 2.41 -7.81
CA ARG A 154 -6.92 1.58 -8.37
C ARG A 154 -6.52 0.10 -8.45
N LEU A 155 -5.29 -0.16 -8.93
CA LEU A 155 -4.78 -1.52 -9.04
C LEU A 155 -4.56 -2.17 -7.65
N LEU A 156 -4.21 -1.37 -6.63
CA LEU A 156 -4.14 -1.84 -5.24
C LEU A 156 -5.52 -2.29 -4.74
N GLY A 157 -6.57 -1.50 -4.97
CA GLY A 157 -7.95 -1.90 -4.65
C GLY A 157 -8.36 -3.19 -5.36
N GLU A 158 -8.02 -3.33 -6.66
CA GLU A 158 -8.26 -4.56 -7.42
C GLU A 158 -7.46 -5.74 -6.87
N ALA A 159 -6.19 -5.54 -6.46
CA ALA A 159 -5.36 -6.58 -5.86
C ALA A 159 -5.98 -7.09 -4.55
N VAL A 160 -6.54 -6.18 -3.72
CA VAL A 160 -7.25 -6.57 -2.49
C VAL A 160 -8.53 -7.33 -2.80
N ARG A 161 -9.32 -6.92 -3.80
CA ARG A 161 -10.51 -7.68 -4.25
C ARG A 161 -10.15 -9.10 -4.69
N ARG A 162 -9.06 -9.27 -5.46
CA ARG A 162 -8.57 -10.59 -5.90
C ARG A 162 -8.06 -11.42 -4.72
N LEU A 163 -7.36 -10.81 -3.78
CA LEU A 163 -6.93 -11.47 -2.55
C LEU A 163 -8.13 -12.00 -1.75
N HIS A 164 -9.17 -11.17 -1.56
CA HIS A 164 -10.39 -11.58 -0.87
C HIS A 164 -11.13 -12.71 -1.59
N ALA A 165 -11.12 -12.71 -2.91
CA ALA A 165 -11.71 -13.81 -3.70
C ALA A 165 -10.92 -15.11 -3.57
N ALA A 166 -9.60 -15.05 -3.47
CA ALA A 166 -8.72 -16.22 -3.38
C ALA A 166 -8.57 -16.78 -1.96
N ALA A 167 -8.51 -15.91 -0.94
CA ALA A 167 -8.17 -16.29 0.45
C ALA A 167 -9.22 -15.87 1.49
N GLY A 168 -10.31 -15.20 1.07
CA GLY A 168 -11.26 -14.54 1.97
C GLY A 168 -10.76 -13.19 2.46
N PRO A 169 -11.59 -12.44 3.22
CA PRO A 169 -11.16 -11.21 3.85
C PRO A 169 -10.03 -11.50 4.85
N VAL A 170 -8.85 -10.96 4.59
CA VAL A 170 -7.66 -11.14 5.42
C VAL A 170 -7.04 -9.79 5.74
N PRO A 171 -6.48 -9.62 6.95
CA PRO A 171 -5.71 -8.42 7.29
C PRO A 171 -4.51 -8.29 6.37
N LEU A 172 -4.14 -7.04 6.04
CA LEU A 172 -3.01 -6.78 5.15
C LEU A 172 -2.29 -5.48 5.50
N ASN A 173 -1.04 -5.42 5.13
CA ASN A 173 -0.27 -4.19 5.07
C ASN A 173 0.07 -3.89 3.60
N ALA A 174 0.04 -2.61 3.24
CA ALA A 174 0.60 -2.15 1.97
C ALA A 174 1.37 -0.85 2.20
N TRP A 175 2.40 -0.62 1.41
CA TRP A 175 3.21 0.60 1.48
C TRP A 175 3.86 0.93 0.15
N LEU A 176 4.14 2.22 -0.02
CA LEU A 176 4.81 2.76 -1.19
C LEU A 176 6.30 2.93 -0.91
N HIS A 177 7.14 2.35 -1.76
CA HIS A 177 8.57 2.59 -1.82
C HIS A 177 8.93 3.48 -3.02
N ALA A 178 9.64 4.57 -2.75
CA ALA A 178 10.34 5.33 -3.77
C ALA A 178 11.75 4.76 -3.93
N GLY A 179 12.24 4.60 -5.16
CA GLY A 179 13.54 3.96 -5.42
C GLY A 179 13.86 3.94 -6.92
N GLU A 180 14.80 3.10 -7.37
CA GLU A 180 15.15 2.96 -8.79
C GLU A 180 13.96 2.58 -9.67
N ARG A 181 13.02 1.83 -9.09
CA ARG A 181 11.67 1.58 -9.60
C ARG A 181 10.73 1.69 -8.41
N TRP A 182 9.95 2.77 -8.35
CA TRP A 182 8.97 2.88 -7.29
C TRP A 182 7.92 1.76 -7.40
N HIS A 183 7.40 1.32 -6.25
CA HIS A 183 6.40 0.27 -6.23
C HIS A 183 5.56 0.32 -4.96
N ILE A 184 4.42 -0.37 -5.00
CA ILE A 184 3.60 -0.65 -3.84
C ILE A 184 3.74 -2.14 -3.52
N GLU A 185 4.18 -2.45 -2.30
CA GLU A 185 4.11 -3.80 -1.75
C GLU A 185 2.78 -4.02 -1.05
N LEU A 186 2.18 -5.21 -1.22
CA LEU A 186 1.00 -5.66 -0.48
C LEU A 186 1.34 -6.98 0.20
N LEU A 187 1.24 -7.00 1.52
CA LEU A 187 1.63 -8.11 2.37
C LEU A 187 0.42 -8.61 3.17
N PRO A 188 -0.23 -9.72 2.76
CA PRO A 188 -1.31 -10.32 3.53
C PRO A 188 -0.81 -10.90 4.85
N ARG A 189 -1.58 -10.72 5.92
CA ARG A 189 -1.25 -11.18 7.27
C ARG A 189 -1.97 -12.49 7.60
N ILE A 190 -1.84 -13.47 6.69
CA ILE A 190 -2.44 -14.80 6.83
C ILE A 190 -1.67 -15.62 7.85
N SER A 191 -0.34 -15.49 7.86
CA SER A 191 0.55 -16.20 8.78
C SER A 191 1.10 -15.26 9.85
N VAL A 192 1.27 -15.80 11.05
CA VAL A 192 1.95 -15.10 12.16
C VAL A 192 3.45 -15.30 11.98
N LEU A 193 4.22 -14.23 11.97
CA LEU A 193 5.67 -14.29 11.98
C LEU A 193 6.15 -14.89 13.30
N ALA A 194 6.98 -15.90 13.22
CA ALA A 194 7.48 -16.66 14.38
C ALA A 194 9.00 -16.53 14.54
N GLY A 195 9.60 -17.42 15.31
CA GLY A 195 11.01 -17.30 15.70
C GLY A 195 12.00 -17.36 14.52
N ILE A 196 11.68 -18.04 13.43
CA ILE A 196 12.55 -18.10 12.24
C ILE A 196 12.57 -16.75 11.52
N GLU A 197 11.38 -16.19 11.26
CA GLU A 197 11.25 -14.91 10.55
C GLU A 197 11.83 -13.76 11.39
N LEU A 198 11.44 -13.69 12.66
CA LEU A 198 11.82 -12.59 13.56
C LEU A 198 13.28 -12.70 14.03
N GLY A 199 13.78 -13.92 14.26
CA GLY A 199 15.11 -14.15 14.82
C GLY A 199 16.20 -14.35 13.79
N ALA A 200 15.90 -14.97 12.65
CA ALA A 200 16.87 -15.27 11.60
C ALA A 200 16.66 -14.46 10.31
N GLY A 201 15.54 -13.77 10.16
CA GLY A 201 15.21 -13.00 8.95
C GLY A 201 14.92 -13.90 7.73
N TRP A 202 14.61 -15.18 7.96
CA TRP A 202 14.23 -16.12 6.91
C TRP A 202 12.73 -16.31 6.93
N TYR A 203 12.09 -16.16 5.79
CA TYR A 203 10.65 -16.28 5.67
C TYR A 203 10.25 -17.67 5.17
N VAL A 204 9.21 -18.24 5.78
CA VAL A 204 8.63 -19.53 5.37
C VAL A 204 7.30 -19.23 4.69
N ASN A 205 7.29 -19.26 3.36
CA ASN A 205 6.09 -19.05 2.55
C ASN A 205 5.38 -20.39 2.29
N ALA A 206 4.12 -20.49 2.72
CA ALA A 206 3.30 -21.70 2.57
C ALA A 206 2.64 -21.81 1.17
N VAL A 207 2.62 -20.73 0.37
CA VAL A 207 2.01 -20.68 -0.96
C VAL A 207 3.05 -20.16 -1.94
N SER A 208 3.43 -20.99 -2.92
CA SER A 208 4.42 -20.56 -3.94
C SER A 208 3.90 -19.38 -4.76
N PRO A 209 4.78 -18.52 -5.30
CA PRO A 209 4.38 -17.39 -6.15
C PRO A 209 3.51 -17.83 -7.34
N GLU A 210 3.82 -18.97 -7.95
CA GLU A 210 3.08 -19.54 -9.09
C GLU A 210 1.64 -19.94 -8.69
N ALA A 211 1.49 -20.58 -7.53
CA ALA A 211 0.19 -20.97 -7.00
C ALA A 211 -0.63 -19.73 -6.60
N ALA A 212 0.00 -18.76 -5.94
CA ALA A 212 -0.62 -17.49 -5.57
C ALA A 212 -1.09 -16.74 -6.81
N ALA A 213 -0.23 -16.52 -7.80
CA ALA A 213 -0.59 -15.83 -9.03
C ALA A 213 -1.71 -16.54 -9.79
N THR A 214 -1.70 -17.89 -9.84
CA THR A 214 -2.78 -18.66 -10.44
C THR A 214 -4.11 -18.38 -9.75
N ALA A 215 -4.16 -18.44 -8.43
CA ALA A 215 -5.38 -18.16 -7.67
C ALA A 215 -5.86 -16.70 -7.82
N LEU A 216 -4.94 -15.74 -7.89
CA LEU A 216 -5.24 -14.31 -8.03
C LEU A 216 -5.67 -13.91 -9.45
N ARG A 217 -5.35 -14.68 -10.48
CA ARG A 217 -5.82 -14.47 -11.88
C ARG A 217 -7.27 -14.85 -12.06
N TRP A 218 -7.78 -15.81 -11.30
CA TRP A 218 -9.16 -16.25 -11.40
C TRP A 218 -10.08 -15.27 -10.64
N ARG A 219 -11.17 -14.88 -11.29
CA ARG A 219 -12.24 -14.02 -10.73
C ARG A 219 -13.39 -14.88 -10.23
#